data_efae1372dcc1af62ab448a684cb994a3
#
_entry.id   efae1372dcc1af62ab448a684cb994a3
#
_cell.length_a   1.000
_cell.length_b   1.000
_cell.length_c   1.000
_cell.angle_alpha   90.00
_cell.angle_beta   90.00
_cell.angle_gamma   90.00
#
_symmetry.space_group_name_H-M   'P 1'
#
loop_
_entity.id
_entity.type
_entity.pdbx_description
1 polymer ?
#
loop_
_entity_poly.entity_id
_entity_poly.type
_entity_poly.pdbx_seq_one_letter_code
_entity_poly.pdbx_strand_id
1 'polypeptide(L)'
;MPVIQRMRRSWIYPRHTANGGQPDLNRAVFVGDDRDVLFRYTPTGAGATGPWDFLAGRTGYIQADAANVFDRLFDGQVATAIELGCWAHGRRRLVALQDTDCRVAYPLKLIGRLYRIEHLADAQQLTPEARVALRQDRSAPVLEKLSHWFVATQQSEPPSTELAKAAAYAPYHWGALTRFVADGRVSLDNNLCEQQLRAIALGRKNYLFAGSHDAARRAAALYSLTRTCAQYGVPPLPYFTHVLTKLASGWPVARLEELLPHRWPAPAGSPESARGP
;
A
#
# COMPACT_ATOMS: atom_id res chain seq x y z
N MET A 1 -18.62 5.30 0.11
CA MET A 1 -17.72 4.87 -0.97
C MET A 1 -16.70 3.90 -0.39
N PRO A 2 -16.49 2.73 -0.98
CA PRO A 2 -15.44 1.83 -0.52
C PRO A 2 -14.07 2.49 -0.71
N VAL A 3 -13.24 2.43 0.31
CA VAL A 3 -11.85 2.88 0.27
C VAL A 3 -10.99 1.67 -0.06
N ILE A 4 -10.60 1.50 -1.32
CA ILE A 4 -9.57 0.52 -1.64
C ILE A 4 -8.24 1.16 -1.29
N GLN A 5 -7.79 0.89 -0.08
CA GLN A 5 -6.47 1.33 0.34
C GLN A 5 -5.41 0.40 -0.25
N ARG A 6 -4.53 1.00 -1.04
CA ARG A 6 -3.14 0.66 -1.17
C ARG A 6 -2.75 -0.36 -2.23
N MET A 7 -2.27 0.21 -3.31
CA MET A 7 -1.43 -0.52 -4.26
C MET A 7 0.02 -0.10 -4.10
N ARG A 8 0.89 -1.05 -4.04
CA ARG A 8 2.29 -0.83 -4.34
C ARG A 8 2.79 -1.79 -5.40
N ARG A 9 3.48 -1.19 -6.36
CA ARG A 9 4.36 -1.88 -7.26
C ARG A 9 5.63 -2.23 -6.50
N SER A 10 5.79 -3.46 -6.08
CA SER A 10 7.12 -4.00 -5.93
C SER A 10 7.57 -4.46 -7.31
N TRP A 11 8.10 -3.53 -8.10
CA TRP A 11 8.99 -3.92 -9.16
C TRP A 11 10.26 -4.39 -8.47
N ILE A 12 10.35 -5.67 -8.26
CA ILE A 12 11.65 -6.28 -8.24
C ILE A 12 11.96 -6.39 -9.73
N TYR A 13 12.67 -5.38 -10.25
CA TYR A 13 13.32 -5.54 -11.54
C TYR A 13 14.13 -6.81 -11.46
N PRO A 14 13.98 -7.77 -12.39
CA PRO A 14 15.00 -8.71 -12.62
C PRO A 14 16.22 -7.88 -13.02
N ARG A 15 17.26 -7.87 -12.22
CA ARG A 15 18.57 -7.67 -12.83
C ARG A 15 18.66 -8.79 -13.83
N HIS A 16 18.79 -8.45 -15.11
CA HIS A 16 19.06 -9.39 -16.18
C HIS A 16 20.21 -10.30 -15.71
N THR A 17 19.88 -11.42 -15.17
CA THR A 17 20.82 -12.54 -15.17
C THR A 17 20.68 -13.16 -16.54
N ALA A 18 21.66 -12.91 -17.37
CA ALA A 18 21.88 -13.63 -18.61
C ALA A 18 22.14 -15.11 -18.30
N ASN A 19 21.13 -15.84 -17.90
CA ASN A 19 21.13 -17.29 -17.81
C ASN A 19 19.69 -17.80 -17.80
N GLY A 20 19.25 -18.27 -18.97
CA GLY A 20 18.26 -19.31 -19.14
C GLY A 20 16.90 -19.13 -18.46
N GLY A 21 16.06 -18.20 -18.94
CA GLY A 21 14.63 -18.51 -19.13
C GLY A 21 13.74 -18.83 -17.93
N GLN A 22 14.11 -18.56 -16.69
CA GLN A 22 13.17 -18.79 -15.57
C GLN A 22 12.36 -17.52 -15.23
N PRO A 23 11.02 -17.62 -15.07
CA PRO A 23 10.17 -16.49 -14.81
C PRO A 23 10.46 -15.90 -13.43
N ASP A 24 10.92 -14.65 -13.41
CA ASP A 24 10.98 -13.86 -12.19
C ASP A 24 9.57 -13.59 -11.67
N LEU A 25 9.43 -13.56 -10.34
CA LEU A 25 8.15 -13.33 -9.67
C LEU A 25 7.73 -11.87 -9.77
N ASN A 26 7.14 -11.47 -10.91
CA ASN A 26 6.47 -10.19 -11.04
C ASN A 26 5.17 -10.24 -10.24
N ARG A 27 5.08 -9.47 -9.15
CA ARG A 27 3.93 -9.48 -8.24
C ARG A 27 3.43 -8.07 -7.97
N ALA A 28 2.11 -7.91 -8.00
CA ALA A 28 1.43 -6.77 -7.42
C ALA A 28 0.84 -7.16 -6.06
N VAL A 29 0.81 -6.24 -5.11
CA VAL A 29 0.16 -6.40 -3.81
C VAL A 29 -0.93 -5.36 -3.70
N PHE A 30 -2.10 -5.82 -3.28
CA PHE A 30 -3.26 -4.99 -3.00
C PHE A 30 -3.68 -5.24 -1.56
N VAL A 31 -4.07 -4.18 -0.85
CA VAL A 31 -4.70 -4.28 0.46
C VAL A 31 -6.06 -3.59 0.37
N GLY A 32 -7.12 -4.33 0.65
CA GLY A 32 -8.49 -3.82 0.66
C GLY A 32 -8.85 -3.12 1.97
N ASP A 33 -10.04 -2.56 2.02
CA ASP A 33 -10.61 -1.83 3.17
C ASP A 33 -10.70 -2.70 4.41
N ASP A 34 -11.07 -3.97 4.22
CA ASP A 34 -11.23 -4.99 5.26
C ASP A 34 -9.91 -5.63 5.66
N ARG A 35 -8.77 -5.00 5.33
CA ARG A 35 -7.43 -5.52 5.59
C ARG A 35 -7.07 -6.82 4.86
N ASP A 36 -7.88 -7.26 3.91
CA ASP A 36 -7.56 -8.38 3.05
C ASP A 36 -6.33 -8.06 2.20
N VAL A 37 -5.38 -8.98 2.15
CA VAL A 37 -4.13 -8.83 1.40
C VAL A 37 -4.17 -9.74 0.18
N LEU A 38 -4.04 -9.17 -1.01
CA LEU A 38 -3.99 -9.92 -2.25
C LEU A 38 -2.64 -9.73 -2.93
N PHE A 39 -1.92 -10.83 -3.13
CA PHE A 39 -0.77 -10.90 -4.03
C PHE A 39 -1.20 -11.44 -5.37
N ARG A 40 -0.92 -10.71 -6.43
CA ARG A 40 -1.20 -11.16 -7.79
C ARG A 40 0.10 -11.34 -8.56
N TYR A 41 0.28 -12.50 -9.14
CA TYR A 41 1.38 -12.77 -10.05
C TYR A 41 1.03 -12.32 -11.47
N THR A 42 1.96 -11.64 -12.14
CA THR A 42 1.87 -11.29 -13.56
C THR A 42 3.08 -11.81 -14.32
N PRO A 43 2.90 -12.48 -15.47
CA PRO A 43 4.02 -13.04 -16.23
C PRO A 43 4.95 -11.99 -16.80
N THR A 44 4.40 -10.82 -17.10
CA THR A 44 5.13 -9.67 -17.66
C THR A 44 5.15 -8.51 -16.67
N GLY A 45 6.26 -7.77 -16.63
CA GLY A 45 6.34 -6.55 -15.82
C GLY A 45 5.52 -5.37 -16.34
N ALA A 46 4.78 -5.53 -17.45
CA ALA A 46 4.01 -4.47 -18.06
C ALA A 46 2.77 -4.10 -17.23
N GLY A 47 2.53 -2.79 -17.05
CA GLY A 47 1.39 -2.27 -16.30
C GLY A 47 0.04 -2.74 -16.82
N ALA A 48 -0.07 -2.97 -18.14
CA ALA A 48 -1.31 -3.35 -18.80
C ALA A 48 -1.90 -4.70 -18.32
N THR A 49 -1.07 -5.66 -17.94
CA THR A 49 -1.52 -7.00 -17.56
C THR A 49 -1.55 -7.24 -16.06
N GLY A 50 -1.29 -6.23 -15.27
CA GLY A 50 -1.19 -6.32 -13.81
C GLY A 50 -2.25 -5.48 -13.09
N PRO A 51 -1.91 -4.25 -12.69
CA PRO A 51 -2.81 -3.44 -11.88
C PRO A 51 -4.07 -2.98 -12.63
N TRP A 52 -3.98 -2.65 -13.92
CA TRP A 52 -5.13 -2.15 -14.67
C TRP A 52 -6.24 -3.20 -14.80
N ASP A 53 -5.88 -4.42 -15.15
CA ASP A 53 -6.81 -5.55 -15.26
C ASP A 53 -7.59 -5.80 -13.95
N PHE A 54 -6.87 -5.77 -12.84
CA PHE A 54 -7.46 -6.02 -11.53
C PHE A 54 -8.33 -4.86 -11.06
N LEU A 55 -7.97 -3.63 -11.41
CA LEU A 55 -8.64 -2.42 -10.95
C LEU A 55 -9.58 -1.83 -12.00
N ALA A 56 -9.73 -2.48 -13.16
CA ALA A 56 -10.66 -2.04 -14.18
C ALA A 56 -12.08 -1.86 -13.61
N GLY A 57 -12.70 -0.73 -13.91
CA GLY A 57 -14.04 -0.39 -13.44
C GLY A 57 -14.16 -0.07 -11.93
N ARG A 58 -13.05 -0.03 -11.19
CA ARG A 58 -13.07 0.33 -9.77
C ARG A 58 -13.33 1.82 -9.58
N THR A 59 -14.09 2.13 -8.53
CA THR A 59 -14.41 3.48 -8.06
C THR A 59 -13.88 3.65 -6.64
N GLY A 60 -13.81 4.89 -6.15
CA GLY A 60 -13.34 5.19 -4.80
C GLY A 60 -11.86 5.54 -4.77
N TYR A 61 -11.23 5.43 -3.63
CA TYR A 61 -9.84 5.83 -3.45
C TYR A 61 -8.87 4.70 -3.78
N ILE A 62 -7.81 5.03 -4.51
CA ILE A 62 -6.65 4.14 -4.72
C ILE A 62 -5.40 4.90 -4.27
N GLN A 63 -4.67 4.33 -3.31
CA GLN A 63 -3.40 4.87 -2.85
C GLN A 63 -2.23 4.12 -3.50
N ALA A 64 -1.41 4.86 -4.25
CA ALA A 64 -0.27 4.33 -4.97
C ALA A 64 1.02 5.10 -4.67
N ASP A 65 2.16 4.59 -5.15
CA ASP A 65 3.48 5.22 -4.99
C ASP A 65 3.79 6.27 -6.08
N ALA A 66 2.77 6.75 -6.76
CA ALA A 66 2.89 7.72 -7.87
C ALA A 66 3.79 7.23 -9.03
N ALA A 67 3.82 5.93 -9.29
CA ALA A 67 4.45 5.40 -10.48
C ALA A 67 3.53 5.56 -11.69
N ASN A 68 4.06 6.04 -12.81
CA ASN A 68 3.32 6.34 -14.06
C ASN A 68 2.41 5.20 -14.56
N VAL A 69 2.69 3.96 -14.13
CA VAL A 69 1.84 2.82 -14.46
C VAL A 69 0.42 2.94 -13.87
N PHE A 70 0.23 3.77 -12.87
CA PHE A 70 -1.07 3.97 -12.22
C PHE A 70 -1.86 5.16 -12.80
N ASP A 71 -1.23 6.02 -13.62
CA ASP A 71 -1.86 7.24 -14.14
C ASP A 71 -3.18 6.92 -14.86
N ARG A 72 -3.20 5.82 -15.65
CA ARG A 72 -4.41 5.38 -16.35
C ARG A 72 -5.58 4.93 -15.46
N LEU A 73 -5.34 4.70 -14.17
CA LEU A 73 -6.42 4.41 -13.22
C LEU A 73 -7.16 5.69 -12.80
N PHE A 74 -6.55 6.86 -13.06
CA PHE A 74 -7.04 8.14 -12.59
C PHE A 74 -7.49 9.07 -13.74
N ASP A 75 -7.25 8.68 -14.99
CA ASP A 75 -7.63 9.45 -16.19
C ASP A 75 -9.02 9.09 -16.73
N GLY A 76 -9.74 8.19 -16.08
CA GLY A 76 -11.06 7.72 -16.48
C GLY A 76 -11.07 6.65 -17.58
N GLN A 77 -9.90 6.26 -18.11
CA GLN A 77 -9.83 5.27 -19.20
C GLN A 77 -10.00 3.83 -18.71
N VAL A 78 -9.45 3.52 -17.54
CA VAL A 78 -9.44 2.15 -16.96
C VAL A 78 -10.34 2.07 -15.74
N ALA A 79 -10.32 3.09 -14.89
CA ALA A 79 -11.12 3.21 -13.68
C ALA A 79 -11.53 4.65 -13.44
N THR A 80 -12.55 4.89 -12.60
CA THR A 80 -12.94 6.21 -12.12
C THR A 80 -12.50 6.40 -10.67
N ALA A 81 -11.27 6.01 -10.39
CA ALA A 81 -10.69 6.07 -9.07
C ALA A 81 -10.14 7.45 -8.73
N ILE A 82 -10.10 7.75 -7.45
CA ILE A 82 -9.51 8.98 -6.92
C ILE A 82 -8.13 8.64 -6.36
N GLU A 83 -7.10 9.26 -6.92
CA GLU A 83 -5.72 9.06 -6.48
C GLU A 83 -5.50 9.58 -5.06
N LEU A 84 -4.84 8.78 -4.23
CA LEU A 84 -4.25 9.19 -2.96
C LEU A 84 -2.73 9.08 -3.04
N GLY A 85 -2.03 10.14 -2.66
CA GLY A 85 -0.57 10.16 -2.63
C GLY A 85 -0.01 9.47 -1.38
N CYS A 86 1.30 9.28 -1.38
CA CYS A 86 2.04 8.65 -0.28
C CYS A 86 3.13 9.59 0.25
N TRP A 87 2.95 10.11 1.46
CA TRP A 87 3.94 10.99 2.10
C TRP A 87 5.26 10.28 2.42
N ALA A 88 5.25 8.95 2.61
CA ALA A 88 6.49 8.21 2.82
C ALA A 88 7.43 8.31 1.60
N HIS A 89 6.89 8.36 0.37
CA HIS A 89 7.68 8.53 -0.86
C HIS A 89 8.25 9.94 -0.99
N GLY A 90 7.44 10.96 -0.73
CA GLY A 90 7.92 12.35 -0.70
C GLY A 90 9.00 12.55 0.36
N ARG A 91 8.78 12.00 1.57
CA ARG A 91 9.75 12.04 2.67
C ARG A 91 11.08 11.37 2.32
N ARG A 92 11.04 10.19 1.69
CA ARG A 92 12.26 9.42 1.34
C ARG A 92 13.21 10.19 0.44
N ARG A 93 12.67 11.00 -0.50
CA ARG A 93 13.48 11.84 -1.38
C ARG A 93 14.25 12.92 -0.62
N LEU A 94 13.63 13.54 0.39
CA LEU A 94 14.26 14.53 1.25
C LEU A 94 15.25 13.89 2.23
N VAL A 95 14.93 12.71 2.77
CA VAL A 95 15.84 11.97 3.67
C VAL A 95 17.15 11.59 2.97
N ALA A 96 17.11 11.30 1.66
CA ALA A 96 18.32 11.01 0.90
C ALA A 96 19.34 12.16 0.88
N LEU A 97 18.89 13.38 1.17
CA LEU A 97 19.73 14.59 1.22
C LEU A 97 20.04 15.05 2.66
N GLN A 98 19.57 14.34 3.68
CA GLN A 98 19.63 14.80 5.07
C GLN A 98 21.04 15.06 5.57
N ASP A 99 22.03 14.26 5.10
CA ASP A 99 23.42 14.37 5.51
C ASP A 99 24.23 15.38 4.67
N THR A 100 23.68 15.85 3.53
CA THR A 100 24.38 16.72 2.58
C THR A 100 23.77 18.10 2.43
N ASP A 101 22.49 18.28 2.81
CA ASP A 101 21.78 19.54 2.69
C ASP A 101 20.89 19.80 3.91
N CYS A 102 21.32 20.70 4.79
CA CYS A 102 20.62 21.04 6.03
C CYS A 102 19.22 21.66 5.79
N ARG A 103 18.96 22.21 4.60
CA ARG A 103 17.68 22.85 4.25
C ARG A 103 16.51 21.87 4.27
N VAL A 104 16.76 20.57 4.07
CA VAL A 104 15.71 19.52 4.13
C VAL A 104 15.24 19.23 5.58
N ALA A 105 15.96 19.68 6.59
CA ALA A 105 15.58 19.46 8.00
C ALA A 105 14.20 20.06 8.32
N TYR A 106 13.90 21.25 7.75
CA TYR A 106 12.63 21.90 8.00
C TYR A 106 11.43 21.15 7.44
N PRO A 107 11.34 20.80 6.13
CA PRO A 107 10.23 20.02 5.62
C PRO A 107 10.16 18.60 6.23
N LEU A 108 11.28 17.97 6.56
CA LEU A 108 11.28 16.68 7.25
C LEU A 108 10.64 16.78 8.65
N LYS A 109 10.90 17.87 9.39
CA LYS A 109 10.25 18.15 10.69
C LYS A 109 8.75 18.33 10.53
N LEU A 110 8.30 19.03 9.48
CA LEU A 110 6.88 19.25 9.19
C LEU A 110 6.18 17.93 8.80
N ILE A 111 6.78 17.14 7.92
CA ILE A 111 6.24 15.80 7.55
C ILE A 111 6.18 14.91 8.81
N GLY A 112 7.21 14.92 9.65
CA GLY A 112 7.19 14.22 10.94
C GLY A 112 6.05 14.67 11.86
N ARG A 113 5.63 15.94 11.77
CA ARG A 113 4.46 16.45 12.52
C ARG A 113 3.16 15.87 11.98
N LEU A 114 2.99 15.70 10.66
CA LEU A 114 1.83 15.02 10.09
C LEU A 114 1.71 13.59 10.64
N TYR A 115 2.80 12.83 10.66
CA TYR A 115 2.81 11.49 11.24
C TYR A 115 2.43 11.46 12.73
N ARG A 116 2.93 12.41 13.52
CA ARG A 116 2.57 12.49 14.94
C ARG A 116 1.07 12.79 15.16
N ILE A 117 0.46 13.59 14.29
CA ILE A 117 -0.99 13.85 14.35
C ILE A 117 -1.77 12.56 14.04
N GLU A 118 -1.34 11.77 13.04
CA GLU A 118 -1.96 10.49 12.73
C GLU A 118 -1.80 9.48 13.89
N HIS A 119 -0.60 9.39 14.49
CA HIS A 119 -0.39 8.55 15.67
C HIS A 119 -1.29 8.94 16.85
N LEU A 120 -1.51 10.24 17.06
CA LEU A 120 -2.44 10.71 18.08
C LEU A 120 -3.88 10.24 17.79
N ALA A 121 -4.31 10.36 16.53
CA ALA A 121 -5.63 9.91 16.11
C ALA A 121 -5.81 8.38 16.29
N ASP A 122 -4.76 7.60 15.99
CA ASP A 122 -4.76 6.16 16.17
C ASP A 122 -4.78 5.78 17.67
N ALA A 123 -3.96 6.43 18.49
CA ALA A 123 -3.90 6.18 19.94
C ALA A 123 -5.23 6.49 20.64
N GLN A 124 -5.94 7.51 20.17
CA GLN A 124 -7.25 7.90 20.67
C GLN A 124 -8.41 7.12 20.02
N GLN A 125 -8.13 6.24 19.06
CA GLN A 125 -9.13 5.47 18.31
C GLN A 125 -10.24 6.37 17.72
N LEU A 126 -9.86 7.52 17.16
CA LEU A 126 -10.81 8.50 16.64
C LEU A 126 -11.65 7.91 15.51
N THR A 127 -12.95 8.26 15.50
CA THR A 127 -13.82 7.97 14.37
C THR A 127 -13.32 8.71 13.11
N PRO A 128 -13.72 8.28 11.90
CA PRO A 128 -13.34 8.99 10.68
C PRO A 128 -13.67 10.49 10.71
N GLU A 129 -14.83 10.86 11.25
CA GLU A 129 -15.29 12.26 11.35
C GLU A 129 -14.41 13.06 12.33
N ALA A 130 -14.13 12.51 13.50
CA ALA A 130 -13.24 13.13 14.49
C ALA A 130 -11.80 13.25 13.95
N ARG A 131 -11.34 12.27 13.16
CA ARG A 131 -10.03 12.31 12.50
C ARG A 131 -9.98 13.43 11.45
N VAL A 132 -11.03 13.65 10.67
CA VAL A 132 -11.13 14.78 9.74
C VAL A 132 -11.02 16.10 10.49
N ALA A 133 -11.77 16.28 11.58
CA ALA A 133 -11.70 17.50 12.39
C ALA A 133 -10.29 17.75 12.94
N LEU A 134 -9.62 16.72 13.47
CA LEU A 134 -8.24 16.81 13.94
C LEU A 134 -7.27 17.21 12.83
N ARG A 135 -7.43 16.63 11.63
CA ARG A 135 -6.59 16.92 10.46
C ARG A 135 -6.79 18.34 9.96
N GLN A 136 -8.03 18.83 9.93
CA GLN A 136 -8.33 20.21 9.55
C GLN A 136 -7.75 21.20 10.54
N ASP A 137 -7.83 20.93 11.84
CA ASP A 137 -7.26 21.78 12.88
C ASP A 137 -5.73 21.77 12.88
N ARG A 138 -5.10 20.59 12.76
CA ARG A 138 -3.66 20.42 13.01
C ARG A 138 -2.81 20.14 11.80
N SER A 139 -3.32 19.36 10.83
CA SER A 139 -2.55 18.97 9.65
C SER A 139 -2.63 20.01 8.54
N ALA A 140 -3.77 20.68 8.33
CA ALA A 140 -3.91 21.69 7.29
C ALA A 140 -2.91 22.85 7.42
N PRO A 141 -2.68 23.44 8.62
CA PRO A 141 -1.65 24.47 8.77
C PRO A 141 -0.21 23.97 8.54
N VAL A 142 0.05 22.68 8.78
CA VAL A 142 1.36 22.06 8.48
C VAL A 142 1.54 21.91 6.98
N LEU A 143 0.49 21.50 6.28
CA LEU A 143 0.50 21.36 4.81
C LEU A 143 0.70 22.72 4.14
N GLU A 144 0.09 23.78 4.63
CA GLU A 144 0.31 25.12 4.12
C GLU A 144 1.79 25.52 4.19
N LYS A 145 2.44 25.31 5.34
CA LYS A 145 3.89 25.56 5.51
C LYS A 145 4.74 24.70 4.58
N LEU A 146 4.36 23.44 4.37
CA LEU A 146 5.04 22.56 3.43
C LEU A 146 4.87 23.05 1.98
N SER A 147 3.67 23.48 1.58
CA SER A 147 3.42 24.05 0.25
C SER A 147 4.31 25.25 -0.01
N HIS A 148 4.35 26.21 0.92
CA HIS A 148 5.20 27.40 0.81
C HIS A 148 6.68 27.02 0.66
N TRP A 149 7.17 26.06 1.44
CA TRP A 149 8.56 25.62 1.36
C TRP A 149 8.87 24.98 -0.01
N PHE A 150 8.00 24.10 -0.51
CA PHE A 150 8.21 23.44 -1.79
C PHE A 150 8.19 24.44 -2.94
N VAL A 151 7.24 25.38 -2.96
CA VAL A 151 7.14 26.43 -3.99
C VAL A 151 8.38 27.32 -3.95
N ALA A 152 8.78 27.82 -2.79
CA ALA A 152 9.96 28.66 -2.64
C ALA A 152 11.24 27.93 -3.10
N THR A 153 11.37 26.64 -2.76
CA THR A 153 12.52 25.83 -3.19
C THR A 153 12.55 25.67 -4.71
N GLN A 154 11.41 25.40 -5.35
CA GLN A 154 11.36 25.30 -6.81
C GLN A 154 11.68 26.60 -7.53
N GLN A 155 11.36 27.75 -6.92
CA GLN A 155 11.64 29.06 -7.49
C GLN A 155 13.12 29.50 -7.31
N SER A 156 13.75 29.06 -6.24
CA SER A 156 15.12 29.47 -5.88
C SER A 156 16.21 28.52 -6.37
N GLU A 157 15.88 27.24 -6.58
CA GLU A 157 16.85 26.22 -6.94
C GLU A 157 16.87 25.92 -8.45
N PRO A 158 18.06 25.83 -9.06
CA PRO A 158 18.18 25.33 -10.42
C PRO A 158 17.59 23.90 -10.55
N PRO A 159 16.82 23.60 -11.62
CA PRO A 159 16.15 22.30 -11.78
C PRO A 159 17.10 21.08 -11.79
N SER A 160 18.38 21.30 -12.06
CA SER A 160 19.41 20.26 -12.10
C SER A 160 19.87 19.80 -10.71
N THR A 161 19.64 20.61 -9.66
CA THR A 161 20.08 20.29 -8.30
C THR A 161 19.30 19.11 -7.70
N GLU A 162 19.95 18.34 -6.84
CA GLU A 162 19.30 17.21 -6.14
C GLU A 162 18.18 17.71 -5.22
N LEU A 163 18.32 18.91 -4.64
CA LEU A 163 17.26 19.51 -3.83
C LEU A 163 16.02 19.84 -4.66
N ALA A 164 16.20 20.47 -5.82
CA ALA A 164 15.08 20.77 -6.73
C ALA A 164 14.36 19.49 -7.18
N LYS A 165 15.11 18.44 -7.55
CA LYS A 165 14.56 17.13 -7.94
C LYS A 165 13.78 16.49 -6.78
N ALA A 166 14.32 16.51 -5.56
CA ALA A 166 13.63 15.98 -4.38
C ALA A 166 12.37 16.78 -4.03
N ALA A 167 12.43 18.11 -4.17
CA ALA A 167 11.31 19.00 -3.90
C ALA A 167 10.21 18.97 -4.97
N ALA A 168 10.48 18.54 -6.19
CA ALA A 168 9.52 18.51 -7.29
C ALA A 168 8.37 17.49 -7.08
N TYR A 169 8.61 16.42 -6.33
CA TYR A 169 7.62 15.36 -6.13
C TYR A 169 6.32 15.88 -5.47
N ALA A 170 6.43 16.62 -4.38
CA ALA A 170 5.26 17.01 -3.61
C ALA A 170 4.35 17.99 -4.34
N PRO A 171 4.83 19.07 -4.99
CA PRO A 171 3.99 19.95 -5.80
C PRO A 171 3.27 19.23 -6.95
N TYR A 172 3.96 18.33 -7.65
CA TYR A 172 3.36 17.56 -8.74
C TYR A 172 2.20 16.69 -8.28
N HIS A 173 2.31 16.07 -7.08
CA HIS A 173 1.28 15.20 -6.51
C HIS A 173 0.47 15.87 -5.39
N TRP A 174 0.49 17.22 -5.29
CA TRP A 174 -0.05 17.93 -4.12
C TRP A 174 -1.51 17.59 -3.83
N GLY A 175 -2.34 17.58 -4.87
CA GLY A 175 -3.75 17.22 -4.72
C GLY A 175 -3.95 15.82 -4.16
N ALA A 176 -3.18 14.84 -4.64
CA ALA A 176 -3.24 13.46 -4.15
C ALA A 176 -2.69 13.34 -2.72
N LEU A 177 -1.63 14.09 -2.38
CA LEU A 177 -0.99 14.07 -1.05
C LEU A 177 -1.84 14.74 0.03
N THR A 178 -2.74 15.65 -0.31
CA THR A 178 -3.53 16.42 0.65
C THR A 178 -4.94 15.89 0.85
N ARG A 179 -5.45 15.01 -0.01
CA ARG A 179 -6.81 14.46 0.07
C ARG A 179 -7.12 13.74 1.39
N PHE A 180 -6.10 13.19 2.06
CA PHE A 180 -6.31 12.52 3.35
C PHE A 180 -6.94 13.45 4.41
N VAL A 181 -6.77 14.75 4.30
CA VAL A 181 -7.36 15.72 5.25
C VAL A 181 -8.89 15.73 5.19
N ALA A 182 -9.46 15.41 4.03
CA ALA A 182 -10.92 15.44 3.80
C ALA A 182 -11.64 14.12 4.13
N ASP A 183 -10.91 13.01 4.31
CA ASP A 183 -11.53 11.71 4.60
C ASP A 183 -10.73 10.95 5.67
N GLY A 184 -11.31 10.79 6.85
CA GLY A 184 -10.66 10.13 7.99
C GLY A 184 -10.38 8.63 7.81
N ARG A 185 -10.95 7.99 6.80
CA ARG A 185 -10.73 6.58 6.48
C ARG A 185 -9.43 6.35 5.71
N VAL A 186 -8.94 7.36 4.99
CA VAL A 186 -7.73 7.21 4.18
C VAL A 186 -6.47 7.49 4.99
N SER A 187 -5.39 6.82 4.65
CA SER A 187 -4.10 6.96 5.33
C SER A 187 -3.21 8.02 4.71
N LEU A 188 -2.26 8.53 5.51
CA LEU A 188 -1.21 9.45 5.08
C LEU A 188 -0.24 8.80 4.07
N ASP A 189 -0.05 7.48 4.17
CA ASP A 189 0.86 6.72 3.32
C ASP A 189 0.37 5.30 3.03
N ASN A 190 1.08 4.60 2.15
CA ASN A 190 0.80 3.21 1.78
C ASN A 190 1.68 2.19 2.52
N ASN A 191 2.25 2.52 3.68
CA ASN A 191 3.17 1.66 4.43
C ASN A 191 2.59 0.28 4.77
N LEU A 192 1.28 0.18 5.02
CA LEU A 192 0.65 -1.12 5.27
C LEU A 192 0.83 -2.08 4.08
N CYS A 193 0.66 -1.58 2.86
CA CYS A 193 0.90 -2.36 1.65
C CYS A 193 2.39 -2.70 1.48
N GLU A 194 3.28 -1.74 1.78
CA GLU A 194 4.73 -1.97 1.72
C GLU A 194 5.20 -3.05 2.69
N GLN A 195 4.65 -3.09 3.89
CA GLN A 195 4.97 -4.10 4.89
C GLN A 195 4.61 -5.52 4.42
N GLN A 196 3.54 -5.67 3.62
CA GLN A 196 3.18 -6.99 3.10
C GLN A 196 4.26 -7.56 2.16
N LEU A 197 4.97 -6.69 1.44
CA LEU A 197 6.05 -7.10 0.53
C LEU A 197 7.28 -7.68 1.25
N ARG A 198 7.48 -7.35 2.52
CA ARG A 198 8.60 -7.90 3.31
C ARG A 198 8.53 -9.42 3.41
N ALA A 199 7.33 -10.01 3.48
CA ALA A 199 7.18 -11.45 3.52
C ALA A 199 7.76 -12.14 2.28
N ILE A 200 7.54 -11.53 1.09
CA ILE A 200 8.12 -12.03 -0.16
C ILE A 200 9.63 -11.81 -0.19
N ALA A 201 10.09 -10.62 0.22
CA ALA A 201 11.53 -10.31 0.22
C ALA A 201 12.32 -11.25 1.13
N LEU A 202 11.75 -11.64 2.28
CA LEU A 202 12.32 -12.64 3.17
C LEU A 202 12.24 -14.05 2.57
N GLY A 203 11.12 -14.42 1.99
CA GLY A 203 10.94 -15.72 1.33
C GLY A 203 11.96 -15.96 0.22
N ARG A 204 12.31 -14.92 -0.56
CA ARG A 204 13.35 -15.00 -1.60
C ARG A 204 14.74 -15.31 -1.11
N LYS A 205 15.03 -15.13 0.17
CA LYS A 205 16.31 -15.58 0.76
C LYS A 205 16.33 -17.10 0.95
N ASN A 206 15.17 -17.73 1.04
CA ASN A 206 15.03 -19.18 1.25
C ASN A 206 14.83 -19.93 -0.08
N TYR A 207 14.21 -19.32 -1.06
CA TYR A 207 14.03 -19.88 -2.40
C TYR A 207 14.20 -18.78 -3.44
N LEU A 208 14.95 -19.06 -4.51
CA LEU A 208 15.29 -18.07 -5.53
C LEU A 208 14.25 -17.96 -6.64
N PHE A 209 13.53 -19.04 -6.94
CA PHE A 209 12.63 -19.17 -8.09
C PHE A 209 11.33 -19.88 -7.71
N ALA A 210 10.26 -19.58 -8.45
CA ALA A 210 8.99 -20.28 -8.31
C ALA A 210 8.89 -21.56 -9.18
N GLY A 211 9.85 -21.79 -10.07
CA GLY A 211 9.92 -22.94 -10.96
C GLY A 211 9.00 -22.86 -12.20
N SER A 212 7.79 -22.30 -12.08
CA SER A 212 6.86 -22.11 -13.21
C SER A 212 5.88 -20.98 -12.94
N HIS A 213 5.18 -20.50 -13.98
CA HIS A 213 4.11 -19.51 -13.85
C HIS A 213 2.98 -19.99 -12.92
N ASP A 214 2.62 -21.26 -13.00
CA ASP A 214 1.57 -21.82 -12.15
C ASP A 214 2.02 -21.94 -10.68
N ALA A 215 3.27 -22.32 -10.44
CA ALA A 215 3.84 -22.30 -9.10
C ALA A 215 3.88 -20.87 -8.52
N ALA A 216 4.18 -19.87 -9.35
CA ALA A 216 4.16 -18.48 -8.95
C ALA A 216 2.73 -17.97 -8.60
N ARG A 217 1.70 -18.39 -9.35
CA ARG A 217 0.29 -18.11 -9.04
C ARG A 217 -0.12 -18.75 -7.72
N ARG A 218 0.21 -20.03 -7.51
CA ARG A 218 -0.06 -20.74 -6.25
C ARG A 218 0.64 -20.07 -5.06
N ALA A 219 1.90 -19.71 -5.22
CA ALA A 219 2.64 -18.99 -4.18
C ALA A 219 1.99 -17.64 -3.86
N ALA A 220 1.53 -16.89 -4.86
CA ALA A 220 0.82 -15.62 -4.65
C ALA A 220 -0.48 -15.84 -3.85
N ALA A 221 -1.26 -16.88 -4.15
CA ALA A 221 -2.47 -17.22 -3.40
C ALA A 221 -2.15 -17.58 -1.94
N LEU A 222 -1.13 -18.40 -1.70
CA LEU A 222 -0.71 -18.77 -0.34
C LEU A 222 -0.21 -17.56 0.46
N TYR A 223 0.56 -16.66 -0.17
CA TYR A 223 0.97 -15.40 0.48
C TYR A 223 -0.25 -14.52 0.80
N SER A 224 -1.23 -14.43 -0.10
CA SER A 224 -2.46 -13.66 0.12
C SER A 224 -3.18 -14.15 1.38
N LEU A 225 -3.46 -15.43 1.46
CA LEU A 225 -4.16 -16.02 2.61
C LEU A 225 -3.34 -15.91 3.90
N THR A 226 -2.03 -16.22 3.85
CA THR A 226 -1.15 -16.12 5.04
C THR A 226 -1.08 -14.70 5.58
N ARG A 227 -0.96 -13.70 4.68
CA ARG A 227 -0.88 -12.30 5.10
C ARG A 227 -2.23 -11.77 5.56
N THR A 228 -3.33 -12.19 4.94
CA THR A 228 -4.68 -11.90 5.44
C THR A 228 -4.89 -12.51 6.83
N CYS A 229 -4.52 -13.78 7.04
CA CYS A 229 -4.54 -14.36 8.38
C CYS A 229 -3.81 -13.49 9.43
N ALA A 230 -2.62 -12.99 9.09
CA ALA A 230 -1.86 -12.13 9.99
C ALA A 230 -2.55 -10.79 10.29
N GLN A 231 -3.32 -10.23 9.32
CA GLN A 231 -4.08 -8.99 9.55
C GLN A 231 -5.28 -9.19 10.48
N TYR A 232 -5.85 -10.39 10.49
CA TYR A 232 -7.00 -10.74 11.33
C TYR A 232 -6.63 -11.52 12.61
N GLY A 233 -5.33 -11.67 12.91
CA GLY A 233 -4.88 -12.44 14.09
C GLY A 233 -5.17 -13.95 14.00
N VAL A 234 -5.45 -14.46 12.79
CA VAL A 234 -5.76 -15.88 12.56
C VAL A 234 -4.46 -16.67 12.48
N PRO A 235 -4.29 -17.76 13.27
CA PRO A 235 -3.11 -18.60 13.18
C PRO A 235 -3.08 -19.38 11.87
N PRO A 236 -2.04 -19.21 11.00
CA PRO A 236 -2.06 -19.74 9.65
C PRO A 236 -2.10 -21.28 9.58
N LEU A 237 -1.38 -21.98 10.45
CA LEU A 237 -1.31 -23.44 10.39
C LEU A 237 -2.66 -24.13 10.66
N PRO A 238 -3.38 -23.83 11.75
CA PRO A 238 -4.73 -24.35 11.96
C PRO A 238 -5.70 -23.94 10.84
N TYR A 239 -5.61 -22.70 10.36
CA TYR A 239 -6.41 -22.22 9.26
C TYR A 239 -6.22 -23.07 7.99
N PHE A 240 -4.97 -23.23 7.52
CA PHE A 240 -4.70 -24.03 6.33
C PHE A 240 -5.07 -25.50 6.51
N THR A 241 -4.85 -26.08 7.69
CA THR A 241 -5.29 -27.45 7.98
C THR A 241 -6.79 -27.60 7.77
N HIS A 242 -7.59 -26.69 8.33
CA HIS A 242 -9.04 -26.70 8.16
C HIS A 242 -9.46 -26.52 6.69
N VAL A 243 -8.94 -25.48 6.03
CA VAL A 243 -9.30 -25.18 4.63
C VAL A 243 -8.94 -26.32 3.71
N LEU A 244 -7.73 -26.87 3.81
CA LEU A 244 -7.29 -27.99 2.97
C LEU A 244 -8.11 -29.26 3.23
N THR A 245 -8.47 -29.54 4.49
CA THR A 245 -9.37 -30.67 4.83
C THR A 245 -10.74 -30.49 4.17
N LYS A 246 -11.33 -29.29 4.25
CA LYS A 246 -12.61 -28.99 3.60
C LYS A 246 -12.54 -29.17 2.10
N LEU A 247 -11.51 -28.61 1.45
CA LEU A 247 -11.32 -28.73 0.01
C LEU A 247 -11.11 -30.19 -0.43
N ALA A 248 -10.32 -30.97 0.31
CA ALA A 248 -10.11 -32.39 0.04
C ALA A 248 -11.40 -33.23 0.21
N SER A 249 -12.33 -32.77 1.06
CA SER A 249 -13.65 -33.40 1.25
C SER A 249 -14.70 -32.93 0.22
N GLY A 250 -14.31 -32.22 -0.82
CA GLY A 250 -15.23 -31.79 -1.89
C GLY A 250 -16.06 -30.53 -1.54
N TRP A 251 -15.50 -29.59 -0.77
CA TRP A 251 -16.19 -28.33 -0.46
C TRP A 251 -16.64 -27.60 -1.72
N PRO A 252 -17.90 -27.15 -1.82
CA PRO A 252 -18.44 -26.52 -3.04
C PRO A 252 -17.70 -25.24 -3.40
N VAL A 253 -17.33 -25.07 -4.68
CA VAL A 253 -16.65 -23.88 -5.21
C VAL A 253 -17.46 -22.60 -4.92
N ALA A 254 -18.80 -22.68 -5.03
CA ALA A 254 -19.70 -21.55 -4.75
C ALA A 254 -19.66 -21.06 -3.29
N ARG A 255 -19.07 -21.85 -2.38
CA ARG A 255 -18.97 -21.53 -0.96
C ARG A 255 -17.53 -21.24 -0.50
N LEU A 256 -16.59 -21.01 -1.41
CA LEU A 256 -15.19 -20.73 -1.06
C LEU A 256 -15.02 -19.45 -0.22
N GLU A 257 -15.90 -18.48 -0.39
CA GLU A 257 -15.91 -17.27 0.45
C GLU A 257 -16.01 -17.57 1.95
N GLU A 258 -16.71 -18.64 2.34
CA GLU A 258 -16.89 -19.03 3.74
C GLU A 258 -15.58 -19.49 4.38
N LEU A 259 -14.58 -19.83 3.56
CA LEU A 259 -13.26 -20.28 4.00
C LEU A 259 -12.24 -19.15 4.08
N LEU A 260 -12.62 -17.88 3.79
CA LEU A 260 -11.68 -16.76 3.86
C LEU A 260 -11.26 -16.45 5.31
N PRO A 261 -10.04 -15.96 5.54
CA PRO A 261 -9.50 -15.75 6.89
C PRO A 261 -10.36 -14.84 7.77
N HIS A 262 -10.99 -13.82 7.23
CA HIS A 262 -11.87 -12.92 7.99
C HIS A 262 -13.17 -13.58 8.45
N ARG A 263 -13.53 -14.74 7.90
CA ARG A 263 -14.66 -15.57 8.33
C ARG A 263 -14.25 -16.74 9.24
N TRP A 264 -12.96 -16.83 9.55
CA TRP A 264 -12.47 -17.86 10.48
C TRP A 264 -13.02 -17.61 11.88
N PRO A 265 -13.65 -18.60 12.52
CA PRO A 265 -14.15 -18.45 13.89
C PRO A 265 -12.97 -18.16 14.82
N ALA A 266 -13.00 -17.04 15.54
CA ALA A 266 -12.05 -16.76 16.59
C ALA A 266 -12.06 -17.92 17.60
N PRO A 267 -10.90 -18.45 18.04
CA PRO A 267 -10.89 -19.47 19.07
C PRO A 267 -11.60 -18.94 20.31
N ALA A 268 -12.52 -19.72 20.85
CA ALA A 268 -13.23 -19.39 22.09
C ALA A 268 -12.20 -19.05 23.18
N GLY A 269 -12.15 -17.79 23.61
CA GLY A 269 -11.17 -17.31 24.60
C GLY A 269 -10.20 -16.22 24.10
N SER A 270 -10.27 -15.76 22.85
CA SER A 270 -9.49 -14.61 22.40
C SER A 270 -10.10 -13.31 22.97
N PRO A 271 -9.27 -12.32 23.39
CA PRO A 271 -9.76 -11.03 23.92
C PRO A 271 -10.58 -10.19 22.93
N GLU A 272 -10.64 -10.59 21.66
CA GLU A 272 -11.39 -9.92 20.60
C GLU A 272 -12.87 -10.33 20.51
N SER A 273 -13.31 -11.36 21.23
CA SER A 273 -14.75 -11.71 21.34
C SER A 273 -15.56 -10.69 22.15
N ALA A 274 -14.92 -9.67 22.71
CA ALA A 274 -15.56 -8.59 23.48
C ALA A 274 -15.84 -7.31 22.64
N ARG A 275 -15.51 -7.28 21.36
CA ARG A 275 -15.86 -6.17 20.45
C ARG A 275 -17.08 -6.61 19.63
N GLY A 276 -18.25 -6.37 20.21
CA GLY A 276 -19.54 -6.47 19.51
C GLY A 276 -19.68 -5.45 18.38
N PRO A 277 -20.76 -5.57 17.59
CA PRO A 277 -20.95 -4.94 16.30
C PRO A 277 -20.87 -3.42 16.31
#